data_1ae527a63246bc8820104838d2d90649
#
_entry.id   1ae527a63246bc8820104838d2d90649
#
_cell.length_a   1.000
_cell.length_b   1.000
_cell.length_c   1.000
_cell.angle_alpha   90.00
_cell.angle_beta   90.00
_cell.angle_gamma   90.00
#
_symmetry.space_group_name_H-M   'P 1'
#
loop_
_entity.id
_entity.type
_entity.pdbx_description
1 polymer ?
#
loop_
_entity_poly.entity_id
_entity_poly.type
_entity_poly.pdbx_seq_one_letter_code
_entity_poly.pdbx_strand_id
1 'polypeptide(L)'
;APLGFRYVAETHRLTVESNADSTLYLFRRLASGDWAPLTPGGLSLKARTPVTPPFSEADTAAPPPKAIAILYRSPSTALAQSGPDLTEAIEQLRRSTAPPLAGSSEGSIYAVSTGSGPLVVPLDIP
;
A
#
# COMPACT_ATOMS: atom_id res chain seq x y z
N ALA A 1 -12.09 10.35 11.84
CA ALA A 1 -10.80 10.94 11.47
C ALA A 1 -10.25 10.26 10.21
N PRO A 2 -9.60 10.99 9.30
CA PRO A 2 -9.05 10.38 8.09
C PRO A 2 -7.87 9.47 8.40
N LEU A 3 -7.68 8.43 7.57
CA LEU A 3 -6.51 7.60 7.65
C LEU A 3 -5.30 8.34 7.11
N GLY A 4 -4.19 8.24 7.81
CA GLY A 4 -2.91 8.77 7.38
C GLY A 4 -1.87 7.67 7.31
N PHE A 5 -1.03 7.72 6.29
CA PHE A 5 0.00 6.72 6.04
C PHE A 5 1.29 7.42 5.69
N ARG A 6 2.38 6.97 6.30
CA ARG A 6 3.72 7.49 6.01
C ARG A 6 4.63 6.34 5.64
N TYR A 7 5.48 6.54 4.66
CA TYR A 7 6.48 5.53 4.32
C TYR A 7 7.82 6.15 3.98
N VAL A 8 8.88 5.38 4.24
CA VAL A 8 10.24 5.68 3.80
C VAL A 8 10.68 4.52 2.94
N ALA A 9 10.99 4.79 1.68
CA ALA A 9 11.46 3.78 0.74
C ALA A 9 12.95 3.95 0.51
N GLU A 10 13.71 2.91 0.81
CA GLU A 10 15.13 2.81 0.54
C GLU A 10 15.37 1.63 -0.38
N THR A 11 16.60 1.49 -0.90
CA THR A 11 16.94 0.33 -1.71
C THR A 11 16.79 -0.94 -0.87
N HIS A 12 15.93 -1.87 -1.31
CA HIS A 12 15.63 -3.14 -0.65
C HIS A 12 14.96 -3.01 0.71
N ARG A 13 14.44 -1.83 1.08
CA ARG A 13 13.83 -1.63 2.39
C ARG A 13 12.68 -0.64 2.32
N LEU A 14 11.59 -0.98 2.99
CA LEU A 14 10.41 -0.13 3.11
C LEU A 14 9.98 -0.09 4.57
N THR A 15 9.82 1.09 5.13
CA THR A 15 9.28 1.28 6.48
C THR A 15 7.99 2.05 6.39
N VAL A 16 6.95 1.57 7.05
CA VAL A 16 5.60 2.14 6.98
C VAL A 16 5.07 2.45 8.37
N GLU A 17 4.19 3.43 8.45
CA GLU A 17 3.54 3.84 9.68
C GLU A 17 2.15 4.37 9.37
N SER A 18 1.17 4.03 10.23
CA SER A 18 -0.20 4.53 10.13
C SER A 18 -0.51 5.42 11.33
N ASN A 19 -1.42 6.38 11.15
CA ASN A 19 -1.86 7.25 12.24
C ASN A 19 -2.92 6.62 13.15
N ALA A 20 -3.42 5.44 12.77
CA ALA A 20 -4.47 4.74 13.53
C ALA A 20 -4.29 3.24 13.38
N ASP A 21 -4.85 2.47 14.30
CA ASP A 21 -4.90 1.02 14.18
C ASP A 21 -5.63 0.67 12.88
N SER A 22 -5.00 -0.16 12.05
CA SER A 22 -5.47 -0.43 10.69
C SER A 22 -4.86 -1.71 10.17
N THR A 23 -5.31 -2.14 8.99
CA THR A 23 -4.75 -3.29 8.28
C THR A 23 -4.15 -2.81 6.97
N LEU A 24 -2.88 -3.13 6.75
CA LEU A 24 -2.16 -2.79 5.53
C LEU A 24 -2.15 -3.99 4.58
N TYR A 25 -2.51 -3.73 3.34
CA TYR A 25 -2.36 -4.68 2.24
C TYR A 25 -1.33 -4.09 1.28
N LEU A 26 -0.17 -4.72 1.21
CA LEU A 26 0.94 -4.27 0.40
C LEU A 26 1.13 -5.23 -0.77
N PHE A 27 1.19 -4.69 -1.99
CA PHE A 27 1.34 -5.48 -3.20
C PHE A 27 2.50 -4.95 -4.03
N ARG A 28 3.21 -5.84 -4.71
CA ARG A 28 4.19 -5.48 -5.72
C ARG A 28 3.63 -5.73 -7.10
N ARG A 29 4.06 -4.96 -8.07
CA ARG A 29 3.64 -5.13 -9.46
C ARG A 29 4.61 -6.04 -10.20
N LEU A 30 4.08 -7.02 -10.92
CA LEU A 30 4.87 -7.91 -11.76
C LEU A 30 5.04 -7.28 -13.14
N ALA A 31 6.02 -7.78 -13.92
CA ALA A 31 6.23 -7.31 -15.29
C ALA A 31 5.00 -7.47 -16.17
N SER A 32 4.16 -8.47 -15.88
CA SER A 32 2.89 -8.69 -16.57
C SER A 32 1.84 -7.61 -16.30
N GLY A 33 2.03 -6.79 -15.26
CA GLY A 33 1.06 -5.81 -14.81
C GLY A 33 0.15 -6.31 -13.69
N ASP A 34 0.26 -7.57 -13.31
CA ASP A 34 -0.49 -8.14 -12.20
C ASP A 34 0.09 -7.72 -10.85
N TRP A 35 -0.71 -7.77 -9.81
CA TRP A 35 -0.31 -7.46 -8.44
C TRP A 35 -0.13 -8.75 -7.65
N ALA A 36 0.96 -8.84 -6.89
CA ALA A 36 1.26 -9.97 -6.01
C ALA A 36 1.37 -9.50 -4.57
N PRO A 37 0.76 -10.21 -3.60
CA PRO A 37 0.78 -9.77 -2.21
C PRO A 37 2.18 -9.89 -1.60
N LEU A 38 2.59 -8.84 -0.87
CA LEU A 38 3.77 -8.85 -0.01
C LEU A 38 3.39 -9.12 1.44
N THR A 39 2.11 -8.89 1.79
CA THR A 39 1.57 -9.13 3.12
C THR A 39 0.35 -10.03 3.00
N PRO A 40 0.52 -11.35 2.76
CA PRO A 40 -0.60 -12.27 2.58
C PRO A 40 -1.57 -12.21 3.75
N GLY A 41 -2.86 -12.00 3.46
CA GLY A 41 -3.88 -11.87 4.49
C GLY A 41 -3.90 -10.52 5.20
N GLY A 42 -3.00 -9.60 4.85
CA GLY A 42 -2.91 -8.30 5.47
C GLY A 42 -1.96 -8.25 6.66
N LEU A 43 -1.50 -7.05 6.99
CA LEU A 43 -0.61 -6.79 8.12
C LEU A 43 -1.27 -5.79 9.06
N SER A 44 -1.41 -6.17 10.33
CA SER A 44 -1.96 -5.27 11.34
C SER A 44 -0.96 -4.19 11.71
N LEU A 45 -1.37 -2.94 11.62
CA LEU A 45 -0.58 -1.79 12.03
C LEU A 45 -1.19 -1.17 13.28
N LYS A 46 -0.34 -0.91 14.27
CA LYS A 46 -0.71 -0.12 15.44
C LYS A 46 -0.47 1.35 15.16
N ALA A 47 -1.32 2.20 15.72
CA ALA A 47 -1.18 3.64 15.55
C ALA A 47 0.22 4.13 15.92
N ARG A 48 0.83 4.88 15.03
CA ARG A 48 2.14 5.54 15.23
C ARG A 48 3.28 4.59 15.55
N THR A 49 3.19 3.35 15.08
CA THR A 49 4.24 2.34 15.29
C THR A 49 4.84 1.99 13.93
N PRO A 50 6.10 2.35 13.67
CA PRO A 50 6.75 2.01 12.40
C PRO A 50 6.97 0.50 12.29
N VAL A 51 6.76 -0.02 11.09
CA VAL A 51 6.95 -1.44 10.79
C VAL A 51 7.71 -1.53 9.46
N THR A 52 8.62 -2.49 9.37
CA THR A 52 9.36 -2.79 8.13
C THR A 52 8.85 -4.10 7.57
N PRO A 53 7.80 -4.10 6.72
CA PRO A 53 7.30 -5.34 6.13
C PRO A 53 8.30 -5.92 5.15
N PRO A 54 8.22 -7.24 4.85
CA PRO A 54 9.08 -7.84 3.85
C PRO A 54 8.85 -7.17 2.49
N PHE A 55 9.93 -6.86 1.79
CA PHE A 55 9.87 -6.25 0.48
C PHE A 55 10.88 -6.91 -0.45
N SER A 56 10.46 -7.22 -1.67
CA SER A 56 11.33 -7.84 -2.67
C SER A 56 11.27 -7.06 -3.97
N GLU A 57 12.42 -6.71 -4.51
CA GLU A 57 12.57 -6.10 -5.82
C GLU A 57 12.74 -7.15 -6.91
N ALA A 58 12.00 -8.22 -6.86
CA ALA A 58 12.22 -9.37 -7.72
C ALA A 58 12.02 -9.07 -9.21
N ASP A 59 11.35 -7.96 -9.56
CA ASP A 59 11.06 -7.67 -10.96
C ASP A 59 11.30 -6.19 -11.26
N THR A 60 12.52 -5.90 -11.77
CA THR A 60 12.91 -4.53 -12.13
C THR A 60 12.25 -4.05 -13.43
N ALA A 61 11.63 -4.95 -14.18
CA ALA A 61 10.94 -4.61 -15.43
C ALA A 61 9.48 -4.21 -15.21
N ALA A 62 8.99 -4.24 -13.98
CA ALA A 62 7.61 -3.88 -13.69
C ALA A 62 7.34 -2.41 -14.03
N PRO A 63 6.20 -2.10 -14.67
CA PRO A 63 5.83 -0.70 -14.93
C PRO A 63 5.52 0.05 -13.63
N PRO A 64 5.81 1.36 -13.55
CA PRO A 64 5.47 2.13 -12.36
C PRO A 64 3.95 2.33 -12.22
N PRO A 65 3.40 2.43 -10.98
CA PRO A 65 4.14 2.27 -9.73
C PRO A 65 4.53 0.81 -9.50
N LYS A 66 5.69 0.57 -8.87
CA LYS A 66 6.19 -0.80 -8.63
C LYS A 66 5.47 -1.49 -7.47
N ALA A 67 4.86 -0.73 -6.59
CA ALA A 67 4.13 -1.25 -5.44
C ALA A 67 2.94 -0.34 -5.11
N ILE A 68 1.99 -0.90 -4.37
CA ILE A 68 0.84 -0.15 -3.90
C ILE A 68 0.52 -0.58 -2.47
N ALA A 69 0.19 0.40 -1.62
CA ALA A 69 -0.26 0.16 -0.27
C ALA A 69 -1.74 0.52 -0.17
N ILE A 70 -2.53 -0.37 0.41
CA ILE A 70 -3.95 -0.14 0.64
C ILE A 70 -4.21 -0.32 2.12
N LEU A 71 -4.73 0.72 2.76
CA LEU A 71 -4.93 0.76 4.20
C LEU A 71 -6.42 0.79 4.52
N TYR A 72 -6.86 -0.16 5.35
CA TYR A 72 -8.23 -0.25 5.84
C TYR A 72 -8.27 -0.15 7.36
N ARG A 73 -9.33 0.45 7.89
CA ARG A 73 -9.58 0.44 9.34
C ARG A 73 -9.97 -0.94 9.84
N SER A 74 -10.59 -1.75 8.97
CA SER A 74 -10.99 -3.13 9.27
C SER A 74 -10.48 -4.04 8.15
N PRO A 75 -10.19 -5.31 8.44
CA PRO A 75 -9.71 -6.24 7.40
C PRO A 75 -10.68 -6.34 6.22
N SER A 76 -10.10 -6.45 5.01
CA SER A 76 -10.85 -6.61 3.76
C SER A 76 -10.70 -8.04 3.24
N THR A 77 -11.80 -8.73 3.03
CA THR A 77 -11.77 -10.09 2.47
C THR A 77 -11.39 -10.07 0.98
N ALA A 78 -11.75 -9.01 0.26
CA ALA A 78 -11.45 -8.91 -1.16
C ALA A 78 -9.95 -8.85 -1.44
N LEU A 79 -9.17 -8.20 -0.57
CA LEU A 79 -7.72 -8.07 -0.73
C LEU A 79 -6.94 -9.21 -0.09
N ALA A 80 -7.59 -10.09 0.64
CA ALA A 80 -6.97 -11.29 1.20
C ALA A 80 -6.92 -12.45 0.21
N GLN A 81 -7.51 -12.29 -0.97
CA GLN A 81 -7.52 -13.28 -2.02
C GLN A 81 -6.20 -13.26 -2.81
N SER A 82 -6.03 -14.25 -3.69
CA SER A 82 -4.88 -14.33 -4.60
C SER A 82 -5.38 -14.67 -6.00
N GLY A 83 -4.50 -14.52 -6.99
CA GLY A 83 -4.80 -14.83 -8.38
C GLY A 83 -5.35 -13.64 -9.15
N PRO A 84 -5.92 -13.86 -10.37
CA PRO A 84 -6.35 -12.77 -11.24
C PRO A 84 -7.46 -11.91 -10.67
N ASP A 85 -8.30 -12.45 -9.81
CA ASP A 85 -9.37 -11.67 -9.16
C ASP A 85 -8.81 -10.59 -8.24
N LEU A 86 -7.65 -10.84 -7.63
CA LEU A 86 -6.96 -9.86 -6.80
C LEU A 86 -6.52 -8.64 -7.61
N THR A 87 -5.91 -8.87 -8.77
CA THR A 87 -5.46 -7.78 -9.64
C THR A 87 -6.64 -6.91 -10.07
N GLU A 88 -7.75 -7.53 -10.46
CA GLU A 88 -8.95 -6.80 -10.86
C GLU A 88 -9.53 -5.99 -9.68
N ALA A 89 -9.58 -6.57 -8.50
CA ALA A 89 -10.07 -5.89 -7.30
C ALA A 89 -9.23 -4.66 -6.97
N ILE A 90 -7.91 -4.76 -7.07
CA ILE A 90 -7.00 -3.64 -6.82
C ILE A 90 -7.20 -2.53 -7.87
N GLU A 91 -7.28 -2.89 -9.14
CA GLU A 91 -7.45 -1.90 -10.21
C GLU A 91 -8.81 -1.19 -10.11
N GLN A 92 -9.86 -1.91 -9.75
CA GLN A 92 -11.16 -1.32 -9.53
C GLN A 92 -11.14 -0.36 -8.33
N LEU A 93 -10.46 -0.73 -7.26
CA LEU A 93 -10.34 0.11 -6.07
C LEU A 93 -9.55 1.40 -6.38
N ARG A 94 -8.49 1.30 -7.16
CA ARG A 94 -7.72 2.48 -7.60
C ARG A 94 -8.58 3.45 -8.39
N ARG A 95 -9.46 2.95 -9.25
CA ARG A 95 -10.35 3.79 -10.06
C ARG A 95 -11.48 4.41 -9.26
N SER A 96 -11.95 3.71 -8.23
CA SER A 96 -13.12 4.14 -7.46
C SER A 96 -12.79 4.96 -6.22
N THR A 97 -11.50 5.02 -5.83
CA THR A 97 -11.07 5.75 -4.64
C THR A 97 -10.49 7.10 -5.05
N ALA A 98 -10.93 8.16 -4.38
CA ALA A 98 -10.40 9.50 -4.63
C ALA A 98 -8.91 9.55 -4.30
N PRO A 99 -8.09 10.32 -5.07
CA PRO A 99 -6.68 10.45 -4.77
C PRO A 99 -6.45 11.02 -3.37
N PRO A 100 -5.50 10.47 -2.60
CA PRO A 100 -5.20 11.02 -1.29
C PRO A 100 -4.43 12.34 -1.40
N LEU A 101 -4.48 13.12 -0.32
CA LEU A 101 -3.58 14.26 -0.17
C LEU A 101 -2.21 13.71 0.19
N ALA A 102 -1.21 14.02 -0.61
CA ALA A 102 0.13 13.49 -0.43
C ALA A 102 1.17 14.61 -0.34
N GLY A 103 2.24 14.35 0.39
CA GLY A 103 3.37 15.26 0.52
C GLY A 103 4.61 14.52 0.95
N SER A 104 5.74 15.23 0.99
CA SER A 104 7.00 14.66 1.42
C SER A 104 7.69 15.59 2.40
N SER A 105 8.43 15.01 3.34
CA SER A 105 9.18 15.75 4.34
C SER A 105 10.32 14.88 4.86
N GLU A 106 11.55 15.39 4.81
CA GLU A 106 12.74 14.76 5.40
C GLU A 106 12.95 13.30 4.95
N GLY A 107 12.72 13.04 3.67
CA GLY A 107 12.92 11.70 3.11
C GLY A 107 11.75 10.75 3.30
N SER A 108 10.71 11.15 4.00
CA SER A 108 9.49 10.35 4.11
C SER A 108 8.38 10.91 3.23
N ILE A 109 7.50 10.04 2.77
CA ILE A 109 6.32 10.42 2.00
C ILE A 109 5.10 10.07 2.83
N TYR A 110 4.14 10.99 2.89
CA TYR A 110 2.91 10.76 3.64
C TYR A 110 1.71 10.99 2.75
N ALA A 111 0.62 10.31 3.05
CA ALA A 111 -0.65 10.44 2.36
C ALA A 111 -1.78 10.40 3.38
N VAL A 112 -2.83 11.18 3.12
CA VAL A 112 -4.01 11.25 3.99
C VAL A 112 -5.24 11.05 3.12
N SER A 113 -6.17 10.19 3.58
CA SER A 113 -7.40 9.95 2.84
C SER A 113 -8.26 11.21 2.79
N THR A 114 -8.95 11.41 1.66
CA THR A 114 -9.87 12.54 1.49
C THR A 114 -11.31 12.18 1.82
N GLY A 115 -11.56 10.93 2.22
CA GLY A 115 -12.90 10.44 2.55
C GLY A 115 -12.86 9.38 3.64
N SER A 116 -13.99 8.71 3.87
CA SER A 116 -14.12 7.66 4.87
C SER A 116 -13.74 6.28 4.39
N GLY A 117 -13.39 6.12 3.12
CA GLY A 117 -13.02 4.83 2.54
C GLY A 117 -11.59 4.45 2.81
N PRO A 118 -11.11 3.37 2.18
CA PRO A 118 -9.73 2.95 2.32
C PRO A 118 -8.77 3.98 1.72
N LEU A 119 -7.53 3.95 2.19
CA LEU A 119 -6.46 4.78 1.67
C LEU A 119 -5.64 3.97 0.68
N VAL A 120 -5.55 4.42 -0.56
CA VAL A 120 -4.79 3.76 -1.63
C VAL A 120 -3.60 4.63 -1.99
N VAL A 121 -2.40 4.11 -1.79
CA VAL A 121 -1.16 4.87 -1.97
C VAL A 121 -0.22 4.12 -2.92
N PRO A 122 0.00 4.63 -4.14
CA PRO A 122 1.07 4.11 -5.00
C PRO A 122 2.42 4.41 -4.35
N LEU A 123 3.29 3.42 -4.30
CA LEU A 123 4.61 3.56 -3.70
C LEU A 123 5.66 3.77 -4.78
N ASP A 124 6.45 4.83 -4.62
CA ASP A 124 7.58 5.12 -5.48
C ASP A 124 8.84 4.63 -4.79
N ILE A 125 9.38 3.51 -5.27
CA ILE A 125 10.50 2.81 -4.65
C ILE A 125 11.71 2.87 -5.58
N PRO A 126 12.85 3.33 -5.08
CA PRO A 126 14.07 3.42 -5.89
C PRO A 126 14.61 2.06 -6.33
#